data_f53824cd75bc4cbeafc7b99700f4d086
#
_entry.id   f53824cd75bc4cbeafc7b99700f4d086
#
_cell.length_a   1.000
_cell.length_b   1.000
_cell.length_c   1.000
_cell.angle_alpha   90.00
_cell.angle_beta   90.00
_cell.angle_gamma   90.00
#
_symmetry.space_group_name_H-M   'P 1'
#
loop_
_entity.id
_entity.type
_entity.pdbx_description
1 polymer ?
#
loop_
_entity_poly.entity_id
_entity_poly.type
_entity_poly.pdbx_seq_one_letter_code
_entity_poly.pdbx_strand_id
1 'polypeptide(L)'
;MATYDWSKFGLHIPEMMLPAEGTDYYKWAVVACDQFTSEPEYWDKVEEIVGDSPSTLRLMLPELYLEGPDEAERIKAVRATMDKYLADGTLRKMEPGCMLVKRTAEGRTRLGLVIATDLEAYDFNKGSQSLTRATEGTVVERIPPRLRIRGDAPIEMPHILILIDDPGKTVIEPLVSQPREVIYDTDLMMDGGHITGSFIKAENLKGAQEALSVLYDQAEEKYGAGHVIFQAMGDGNHSLATAKTAWENIKKTLSPEEIEGHPARYALCEIENIHDDGIVFEPIHRVIFAKKGQSGMDLVNKVVDLLGKFNGKAYLADADAAAPEGAFEIPYITGAGCGKIIIEDPENKLEVGALQHVLDIMVKEDKDCDIDYIHGTEAVNRIGSRDGNAGFMLPAMDKFMLFPAVAADGALPRKTFSMGEANEKRYYIEARYIAK
;
A
#
# COMPACT_ATOMS: atom_id res chain seq x y z
N MET A 1 -24.48 -4.02 -27.00
CA MET A 1 -23.40 -3.15 -26.46
C MET A 1 -22.13 -3.97 -26.52
N ALA A 2 -21.05 -3.47 -27.08
CA ALA A 2 -19.78 -4.19 -27.03
C ALA A 2 -19.35 -4.23 -25.55
N THR A 3 -19.43 -5.40 -24.94
CA THR A 3 -18.86 -5.63 -23.61
C THR A 3 -17.36 -5.63 -23.76
N TYR A 4 -16.72 -4.58 -23.31
CA TYR A 4 -15.26 -4.50 -23.27
C TYR A 4 -14.78 -5.50 -22.19
N ASP A 5 -14.03 -6.51 -22.64
CA ASP A 5 -13.48 -7.52 -21.73
C ASP A 5 -12.22 -6.97 -21.05
N TRP A 6 -12.33 -6.62 -19.76
CA TRP A 6 -11.24 -6.17 -18.92
C TRP A 6 -10.56 -7.32 -18.17
N SER A 7 -11.14 -8.54 -18.26
CA SER A 7 -10.65 -9.72 -17.53
C SER A 7 -9.25 -10.14 -17.98
N LYS A 8 -8.90 -9.91 -19.28
CA LYS A 8 -7.53 -10.12 -19.81
C LYS A 8 -6.47 -9.41 -18.96
N PHE A 9 -6.83 -8.29 -18.36
CA PHE A 9 -5.92 -7.45 -17.57
C PHE A 9 -6.05 -7.70 -16.06
N GLY A 10 -6.88 -8.65 -15.64
CA GLY A 10 -7.21 -8.84 -14.22
C GLY A 10 -7.99 -7.66 -13.62
N LEU A 11 -8.76 -6.94 -14.43
CA LEU A 11 -9.53 -5.77 -14.05
C LEU A 11 -11.03 -5.95 -14.33
N HIS A 12 -11.86 -5.15 -13.65
CA HIS A 12 -13.30 -5.10 -13.82
C HIS A 12 -13.82 -3.69 -13.61
N ILE A 13 -14.78 -3.26 -14.46
CA ILE A 13 -15.45 -1.95 -14.29
C ILE A 13 -16.49 -2.08 -13.18
N PRO A 14 -16.31 -1.38 -12.06
CA PRO A 14 -17.21 -1.51 -10.91
C PRO A 14 -18.49 -0.69 -11.06
N GLU A 15 -19.51 -1.12 -10.32
CA GLU A 15 -20.61 -0.26 -9.90
C GLU A 15 -20.26 0.29 -8.51
N MET A 16 -19.70 1.49 -8.47
CA MET A 16 -19.29 2.13 -7.23
C MET A 16 -20.48 2.68 -6.45
N MET A 17 -20.25 2.92 -5.17
CA MET A 17 -21.14 3.68 -4.30
C MET A 17 -20.45 4.95 -3.84
N LEU A 18 -21.18 6.04 -3.82
CA LEU A 18 -20.74 7.35 -3.39
C LEU A 18 -21.72 7.90 -2.34
N PRO A 19 -21.29 8.83 -1.49
CA PRO A 19 -22.21 9.49 -0.59
C PRO A 19 -23.28 10.26 -1.38
N ALA A 20 -24.42 10.46 -0.73
CA ALA A 20 -25.53 11.23 -1.29
C ALA A 20 -25.09 12.64 -1.71
N GLU A 21 -25.79 13.19 -2.70
CA GLU A 21 -25.55 14.55 -3.16
C GLU A 21 -25.70 15.57 -2.02
N GLY A 22 -24.78 16.53 -1.94
CA GLY A 22 -24.73 17.51 -0.85
C GLY A 22 -23.99 17.05 0.40
N THR A 23 -23.43 15.84 0.42
CA THR A 23 -22.56 15.41 1.52
C THR A 23 -21.30 16.27 1.58
N ASP A 24 -20.90 16.67 2.78
CA ASP A 24 -19.62 17.36 3.04
C ASP A 24 -18.46 16.37 2.89
N TYR A 25 -17.78 16.41 1.74
CA TYR A 25 -16.67 15.52 1.44
C TYR A 25 -15.45 15.73 2.35
N TYR A 26 -15.26 16.92 2.92
CA TYR A 26 -14.19 17.15 3.90
C TYR A 26 -14.36 16.30 5.16
N LYS A 27 -15.63 16.12 5.60
CA LYS A 27 -15.97 15.27 6.74
C LYS A 27 -16.18 13.80 6.36
N TRP A 28 -16.54 13.56 5.09
CA TRP A 28 -16.75 12.20 4.59
C TRP A 28 -15.44 11.44 4.46
N ALA A 29 -14.43 12.06 3.83
CA ALA A 29 -13.19 11.42 3.48
C ALA A 29 -12.23 11.32 4.68
N VAL A 30 -11.85 10.09 5.05
CA VAL A 30 -10.92 9.82 6.15
C VAL A 30 -9.76 8.96 5.64
N VAL A 31 -8.56 9.20 6.16
CA VAL A 31 -7.34 8.48 5.77
C VAL A 31 -7.45 6.97 6.02
N ALA A 32 -6.68 6.18 5.30
CA ALA A 32 -6.58 4.73 5.44
C ALA A 32 -6.40 4.28 6.89
N CYS A 33 -7.14 3.24 7.27
CA CYS A 33 -7.26 2.76 8.64
C CYS A 33 -5.94 2.26 9.28
N ASP A 34 -4.94 1.95 8.47
CA ASP A 34 -3.63 1.43 8.86
C ASP A 34 -2.59 2.54 9.11
N GLN A 35 -3.02 3.81 9.05
CA GLN A 35 -2.18 4.96 9.36
C GLN A 35 -2.38 5.41 10.81
N PHE A 36 -1.42 6.14 11.35
CA PHE A 36 -1.48 6.73 12.71
C PHE A 36 -1.85 5.72 13.82
N THR A 37 -1.35 4.48 13.68
CA THR A 37 -1.70 3.36 14.57
C THR A 37 -1.16 3.50 16.00
N SER A 38 -0.25 4.44 16.24
CA SER A 38 0.33 4.75 17.55
C SER A 38 -0.03 6.16 18.04
N GLU A 39 -0.98 6.81 17.39
CA GLU A 39 -1.32 8.22 17.60
C GLU A 39 -2.83 8.39 17.89
N PRO A 40 -3.31 8.03 19.09
CA PRO A 40 -4.71 8.16 19.44
C PRO A 40 -5.23 9.60 19.31
N GLU A 41 -4.39 10.61 19.57
CA GLU A 41 -4.75 12.02 19.45
C GLU A 41 -5.09 12.43 18.01
N TYR A 42 -4.52 11.75 17.01
CA TYR A 42 -4.90 11.94 15.62
C TYR A 42 -6.36 11.54 15.39
N TRP A 43 -6.73 10.35 15.84
CA TRP A 43 -8.08 9.82 15.67
C TRP A 43 -9.13 10.56 16.51
N ASP A 44 -8.75 11.09 17.68
CA ASP A 44 -9.61 11.95 18.49
C ASP A 44 -9.94 13.26 17.76
N LYS A 45 -8.97 13.86 17.08
CA LYS A 45 -9.21 15.05 16.23
C LYS A 45 -10.08 14.74 15.02
N VAL A 46 -9.86 13.59 14.36
CA VAL A 46 -10.71 13.14 13.25
C VAL A 46 -12.16 12.98 13.72
N GLU A 47 -12.38 12.38 14.90
CA GLU A 47 -13.70 12.24 15.50
C GLU A 47 -14.34 13.60 15.79
N GLU A 48 -13.58 14.56 16.32
CA GLU A 48 -14.04 15.93 16.57
C GLU A 48 -14.47 16.65 15.28
N ILE A 49 -13.68 16.53 14.20
CA ILE A 49 -13.98 17.14 12.89
C ILE A 49 -15.27 16.53 12.30
N VAL A 50 -15.38 15.21 12.34
CA VAL A 50 -16.53 14.47 11.76
C VAL A 50 -17.79 14.75 12.55
N GLY A 51 -17.76 14.69 13.88
CA GLY A 51 -18.93 14.84 14.74
C GLY A 51 -20.05 13.88 14.32
N ASP A 52 -21.28 14.40 14.22
CA ASP A 52 -22.46 13.62 13.83
C ASP A 52 -22.66 13.50 12.31
N SER A 53 -21.74 14.03 11.50
CA SER A 53 -21.85 13.99 10.03
C SER A 53 -21.66 12.56 9.50
N PRO A 54 -22.32 12.18 8.39
CA PRO A 54 -21.98 10.98 7.66
C PRO A 54 -20.50 11.00 7.26
N SER A 55 -19.81 9.87 7.48
CA SER A 55 -18.37 9.78 7.22
C SER A 55 -17.94 8.33 7.03
N THR A 56 -16.88 8.13 6.27
CA THR A 56 -16.19 6.84 6.15
C THR A 56 -15.54 6.40 7.47
N LEU A 57 -15.30 7.31 8.42
CA LEU A 57 -14.90 6.97 9.78
C LEU A 57 -15.88 5.98 10.45
N ARG A 58 -17.15 6.06 10.11
CA ARG A 58 -18.21 5.16 10.67
C ARG A 58 -18.28 3.81 9.94
N LEU A 59 -17.57 3.68 8.80
CA LEU A 59 -17.59 2.49 7.93
C LEU A 59 -16.29 1.67 8.01
N MET A 60 -15.31 2.11 8.79
CA MET A 60 -14.03 1.44 8.95
C MET A 60 -13.62 1.36 10.42
N LEU A 61 -12.64 0.55 10.73
CA LEU A 61 -12.02 0.47 12.06
C LEU A 61 -10.56 0.88 11.96
N PRO A 62 -10.12 1.99 12.57
CA PRO A 62 -8.70 2.32 12.66
C PRO A 62 -7.92 1.19 13.33
N GLU A 63 -6.76 0.82 12.76
CA GLU A 63 -5.97 -0.31 13.27
C GLU A 63 -5.44 -0.10 14.69
N LEU A 64 -5.41 1.14 15.18
CA LEU A 64 -5.19 1.47 16.59
C LEU A 64 -6.09 0.66 17.54
N TYR A 65 -7.31 0.30 17.10
CA TYR A 65 -8.31 -0.40 17.92
C TYR A 65 -8.36 -1.92 17.67
N LEU A 66 -7.51 -2.44 16.76
CA LEU A 66 -7.40 -3.88 16.54
C LEU A 66 -6.88 -4.59 17.78
N GLU A 67 -7.46 -5.75 18.06
CA GLU A 67 -7.12 -6.59 19.21
C GLU A 67 -7.32 -5.90 20.57
N GLY A 68 -7.99 -4.74 20.58
CA GLY A 68 -8.41 -4.04 21.78
C GLY A 68 -9.64 -4.69 22.43
N PRO A 69 -9.94 -4.33 23.70
CA PRO A 69 -11.01 -4.95 24.47
C PRO A 69 -12.42 -4.70 23.89
N ASP A 70 -12.60 -3.65 23.11
CA ASP A 70 -13.85 -3.22 22.49
C ASP A 70 -13.93 -3.48 20.97
N GLU A 71 -12.96 -4.21 20.41
CA GLU A 71 -12.90 -4.50 18.97
C GLU A 71 -14.22 -5.07 18.41
N ALA A 72 -14.78 -6.08 19.10
CA ALA A 72 -15.99 -6.74 18.62
C ALA A 72 -17.21 -5.80 18.59
N GLU A 73 -17.33 -4.91 19.57
CA GLU A 73 -18.40 -3.91 19.63
C GLU A 73 -18.24 -2.87 18.52
N ARG A 74 -17.00 -2.41 18.28
CA ARG A 74 -16.69 -1.48 17.18
C ARG A 74 -16.97 -2.10 15.81
N ILE A 75 -16.59 -3.33 15.56
CA ILE A 75 -16.90 -4.03 14.31
C ILE A 75 -18.41 -4.13 14.10
N LYS A 76 -19.17 -4.45 15.15
CA LYS A 76 -20.63 -4.50 15.09
C LYS A 76 -21.24 -3.12 14.76
N ALA A 77 -20.72 -2.05 15.34
CA ALA A 77 -21.16 -0.69 15.06
C ALA A 77 -20.85 -0.27 13.61
N VAL A 78 -19.66 -0.59 13.11
CA VAL A 78 -19.27 -0.37 11.71
C VAL A 78 -20.26 -1.06 10.75
N ARG A 79 -20.55 -2.34 10.95
CA ARG A 79 -21.50 -3.10 10.11
C ARG A 79 -22.90 -2.51 10.16
N ALA A 80 -23.38 -2.18 11.36
CA ALA A 80 -24.71 -1.56 11.51
C ALA A 80 -24.79 -0.21 10.79
N THR A 81 -23.69 0.55 10.75
CA THR A 81 -23.64 1.81 10.00
C THR A 81 -23.58 1.57 8.49
N MET A 82 -22.86 0.54 8.02
CA MET A 82 -22.88 0.15 6.62
C MET A 82 -24.31 -0.18 6.17
N ASP A 83 -25.02 -1.02 6.92
CA ASP A 83 -26.40 -1.38 6.63
C ASP A 83 -27.33 -0.15 6.65
N LYS A 84 -27.15 0.73 7.62
CA LYS A 84 -27.92 1.98 7.72
C LYS A 84 -27.68 2.87 6.49
N TYR A 85 -26.42 3.11 6.10
CA TYR A 85 -26.09 4.01 4.98
C TYR A 85 -26.58 3.46 3.64
N LEU A 86 -26.67 2.13 3.51
CA LEU A 86 -27.30 1.48 2.37
C LEU A 86 -28.82 1.65 2.36
N ALA A 87 -29.47 1.52 3.54
CA ALA A 87 -30.91 1.55 3.65
C ALA A 87 -31.51 2.96 3.57
N ASP A 88 -30.83 3.97 4.12
CA ASP A 88 -31.35 5.34 4.21
C ASP A 88 -30.89 6.24 3.03
N GLY A 89 -30.09 5.70 2.09
CA GLY A 89 -29.63 6.41 0.90
C GLY A 89 -28.43 7.34 1.16
N THR A 90 -27.80 7.27 2.33
CA THR A 90 -26.53 7.97 2.59
C THR A 90 -25.46 7.54 1.58
N LEU A 91 -25.45 6.26 1.18
CA LEU A 91 -24.68 5.75 0.06
C LEU A 91 -25.61 5.51 -1.13
N ARG A 92 -25.25 6.04 -2.29
CA ARG A 92 -25.96 5.83 -3.56
C ARG A 92 -25.11 5.05 -4.54
N LYS A 93 -25.74 4.13 -5.26
CA LYS A 93 -25.11 3.33 -6.32
C LYS A 93 -24.97 4.19 -7.59
N MET A 94 -23.80 4.08 -8.21
CA MET A 94 -23.51 4.67 -9.52
C MET A 94 -23.73 3.65 -10.64
N GLU A 95 -23.88 4.13 -11.86
CA GLU A 95 -23.77 3.27 -13.05
C GLU A 95 -22.35 2.69 -13.20
N PRO A 96 -22.14 1.64 -14.03
CA PRO A 96 -20.81 1.11 -14.26
C PRO A 96 -19.85 2.16 -14.80
N GLY A 97 -18.69 2.31 -14.16
CA GLY A 97 -17.68 3.30 -14.53
C GLY A 97 -16.52 3.34 -13.56
N CYS A 98 -15.61 4.26 -13.80
CA CYS A 98 -14.41 4.46 -12.98
C CYS A 98 -14.35 5.89 -12.45
N MET A 99 -13.64 6.11 -11.35
CA MET A 99 -13.35 7.45 -10.85
C MET A 99 -11.92 7.83 -11.21
N LEU A 100 -11.77 8.88 -12.03
CA LEU A 100 -10.47 9.51 -12.24
C LEU A 100 -10.18 10.42 -11.05
N VAL A 101 -9.14 10.09 -10.31
CA VAL A 101 -8.71 10.82 -9.11
C VAL A 101 -7.51 11.69 -9.45
N LYS A 102 -7.56 12.94 -9.05
CA LYS A 102 -6.43 13.85 -9.03
C LYS A 102 -6.14 14.19 -7.58
N ARG A 103 -5.02 13.74 -7.05
CA ARG A 103 -4.59 13.97 -5.68
C ARG A 103 -3.42 14.94 -5.63
N THR A 104 -3.54 16.01 -4.85
CA THR A 104 -2.46 16.96 -4.60
C THR A 104 -2.12 16.96 -3.10
N ALA A 105 -0.89 16.61 -2.76
CA ALA A 105 -0.36 16.63 -1.40
C ALA A 105 1.14 16.95 -1.46
N GLU A 106 1.68 17.62 -0.45
CA GLU A 106 3.12 17.96 -0.34
C GLU A 106 3.69 18.62 -1.62
N GLY A 107 2.89 19.45 -2.28
CA GLY A 107 3.28 20.15 -3.52
C GLY A 107 3.36 19.26 -4.77
N ARG A 108 2.99 17.98 -4.68
CA ARG A 108 2.96 17.02 -5.79
C ARG A 108 1.53 16.69 -6.18
N THR A 109 1.33 16.40 -7.45
CA THR A 109 0.01 15.96 -7.96
C THR A 109 0.19 14.64 -8.70
N ARG A 110 -0.66 13.66 -8.39
CA ARG A 110 -0.74 12.38 -9.08
C ARG A 110 -2.13 12.11 -9.61
N LEU A 111 -2.21 11.26 -10.64
CA LEU A 111 -3.45 10.77 -11.21
C LEU A 111 -3.62 9.29 -10.88
N GLY A 112 -4.84 8.93 -10.50
CA GLY A 112 -5.23 7.55 -10.25
C GLY A 112 -6.58 7.25 -10.90
N LEU A 113 -6.85 5.97 -11.14
CA LEU A 113 -8.11 5.49 -11.64
C LEU A 113 -8.68 4.45 -10.68
N VAL A 114 -9.78 4.78 -10.00
CA VAL A 114 -10.50 3.82 -9.15
C VAL A 114 -11.24 2.84 -10.03
N ILE A 115 -10.88 1.58 -9.90
CA ILE A 115 -11.37 0.44 -10.66
C ILE A 115 -11.40 -0.80 -9.74
N ALA A 116 -11.93 -1.93 -10.17
CA ALA A 116 -11.84 -3.17 -9.41
C ALA A 116 -10.79 -4.12 -10.01
N THR A 117 -9.96 -4.73 -9.16
CA THR A 117 -9.06 -5.82 -9.55
C THR A 117 -9.73 -7.17 -9.33
N ASP A 118 -9.51 -8.12 -10.25
CA ASP A 118 -9.97 -9.50 -10.12
C ASP A 118 -9.04 -10.28 -9.19
N LEU A 119 -9.56 -10.74 -8.06
CA LEU A 119 -8.80 -11.50 -7.09
C LEU A 119 -8.35 -12.88 -7.63
N GLU A 120 -8.93 -13.39 -8.72
CA GLU A 120 -8.42 -14.57 -9.42
C GLU A 120 -7.11 -14.28 -10.18
N ALA A 121 -6.87 -13.02 -10.55
CA ALA A 121 -5.63 -12.55 -11.19
C ALA A 121 -4.56 -12.08 -10.19
N TYR A 122 -4.83 -12.16 -8.89
CA TYR A 122 -3.93 -11.76 -7.81
C TYR A 122 -3.50 -12.94 -6.95
N ASP A 123 -2.22 -12.99 -6.63
CA ASP A 123 -1.66 -13.89 -5.64
C ASP A 123 -0.52 -13.20 -4.87
N PHE A 124 -0.54 -13.31 -3.54
CA PHE A 124 0.46 -12.70 -2.65
C PHE A 124 1.55 -13.66 -2.20
N ASN A 125 1.53 -14.92 -2.66
CA ASN A 125 2.56 -15.89 -2.32
C ASN A 125 3.87 -15.55 -3.04
N LYS A 126 4.98 -15.78 -2.34
CA LYS A 126 6.32 -15.57 -2.93
C LYS A 126 6.50 -16.45 -4.18
N GLY A 127 6.97 -15.84 -5.26
CA GLY A 127 7.19 -16.54 -6.53
C GLY A 127 5.93 -16.70 -7.40
N SER A 128 4.84 -16.06 -7.03
CA SER A 128 3.63 -15.99 -7.84
C SER A 128 3.90 -15.51 -9.26
N GLN A 129 3.15 -16.08 -10.22
CA GLN A 129 3.16 -15.68 -11.62
C GLN A 129 1.87 -15.01 -12.06
N SER A 130 1.04 -14.56 -11.09
CA SER A 130 -0.20 -13.84 -11.36
C SER A 130 0.04 -12.49 -12.03
N LEU A 131 -0.98 -11.95 -12.70
CA LEU A 131 -0.90 -10.63 -13.37
C LEU A 131 -0.67 -9.50 -12.37
N THR A 132 -1.34 -9.58 -11.21
CA THR A 132 -1.18 -8.65 -10.09
C THR A 132 -0.36 -9.34 -9.01
N ARG A 133 0.75 -8.73 -8.60
CA ARG A 133 1.66 -9.31 -7.61
C ARG A 133 1.87 -8.41 -6.41
N ALA A 134 1.97 -9.04 -5.23
CA ALA A 134 2.49 -8.37 -4.05
C ALA A 134 3.94 -7.93 -4.27
N THR A 135 4.28 -6.75 -3.80
CA THR A 135 5.64 -6.21 -3.91
C THR A 135 6.50 -6.52 -2.70
N GLU A 136 5.89 -6.90 -1.59
CA GLU A 136 6.58 -7.34 -0.38
C GLU A 136 5.94 -8.60 0.20
N GLY A 137 6.69 -9.32 1.04
CA GLY A 137 6.19 -10.51 1.71
C GLY A 137 5.01 -10.18 2.64
N THR A 138 3.88 -10.84 2.40
CA THR A 138 2.69 -10.68 3.24
C THR A 138 2.90 -11.36 4.60
N VAL A 139 2.69 -10.62 5.68
CA VAL A 139 2.68 -11.14 7.05
C VAL A 139 1.33 -11.80 7.30
N VAL A 140 1.28 -13.13 7.21
CA VAL A 140 0.02 -13.92 7.25
C VAL A 140 -0.72 -13.72 8.56
N GLU A 141 -0.02 -13.52 9.67
CA GLU A 141 -0.57 -13.26 11.00
C GLU A 141 -1.39 -11.96 11.08
N ARG A 142 -1.18 -11.03 10.15
CA ARG A 142 -1.94 -9.79 10.05
C ARG A 142 -3.29 -9.92 9.32
N ILE A 143 -3.53 -11.04 8.65
CA ILE A 143 -4.77 -11.28 7.90
C ILE A 143 -5.98 -11.55 8.81
N PRO A 144 -5.92 -12.44 9.84
CA PRO A 144 -7.10 -12.80 10.63
C PRO A 144 -7.82 -11.63 11.31
N PRO A 145 -7.15 -10.63 11.93
CA PRO A 145 -7.84 -9.46 12.48
C PRO A 145 -8.66 -8.69 11.43
N ARG A 146 -8.09 -8.50 10.24
CA ARG A 146 -8.75 -7.78 9.13
C ARG A 146 -9.90 -8.57 8.51
N LEU A 147 -9.80 -9.91 8.50
CA LEU A 147 -10.91 -10.78 8.09
C LEU A 147 -12.13 -10.65 9.01
N ARG A 148 -11.96 -10.41 10.30
CA ARG A 148 -13.07 -10.17 11.22
C ARG A 148 -13.89 -8.93 10.83
N ILE A 149 -13.24 -7.92 10.25
CA ILE A 149 -13.91 -6.70 9.78
C ILE A 149 -14.59 -6.96 8.44
N ARG A 150 -13.83 -7.52 7.47
CA ARG A 150 -14.28 -7.70 6.08
C ARG A 150 -15.28 -8.85 5.88
N GLY A 151 -15.16 -9.93 6.66
CA GLY A 151 -15.81 -11.22 6.35
C GLY A 151 -17.31 -11.15 6.10
N ASP A 152 -18.04 -10.37 6.90
CA ASP A 152 -19.49 -10.21 6.78
C ASP A 152 -19.90 -8.77 6.43
N ALA A 153 -18.96 -7.94 5.96
CA ALA A 153 -19.24 -6.58 5.56
C ALA A 153 -20.04 -6.58 4.24
N PRO A 154 -21.11 -5.77 4.12
CA PRO A 154 -21.86 -5.69 2.86
C PRO A 154 -21.11 -4.88 1.78
N ILE A 155 -20.25 -3.98 2.20
CA ILE A 155 -19.47 -3.10 1.31
C ILE A 155 -18.00 -3.10 1.67
N GLU A 156 -17.17 -2.71 0.72
CA GLU A 156 -15.77 -2.39 0.90
C GLU A 156 -15.47 -0.94 0.51
N MET A 157 -14.38 -0.39 1.04
CA MET A 157 -13.81 0.89 0.64
C MET A 157 -12.34 0.69 0.30
N PRO A 158 -11.84 1.33 -0.78
CA PRO A 158 -10.46 1.12 -1.18
C PRO A 158 -9.48 2.03 -0.42
N HIS A 159 -8.37 1.46 0.04
CA HIS A 159 -7.12 2.17 0.27
C HIS A 159 -5.95 1.48 -0.45
N ILE A 160 -6.28 0.52 -1.31
CA ILE A 160 -5.35 -0.27 -2.09
C ILE A 160 -4.90 0.55 -3.28
N LEU A 161 -3.58 0.74 -3.43
CA LEU A 161 -2.94 1.36 -4.59
C LEU A 161 -2.21 0.27 -5.38
N ILE A 162 -2.49 0.21 -6.68
CA ILE A 162 -1.88 -0.72 -7.62
C ILE A 162 -1.14 0.09 -8.69
N LEU A 163 0.08 -0.30 -9.01
CA LEU A 163 0.91 0.37 -10.00
C LEU A 163 0.85 -0.37 -11.34
N ILE A 164 0.85 0.40 -12.43
CA ILE A 164 1.11 -0.07 -13.80
C ILE A 164 2.40 0.55 -14.33
N ASP A 165 3.08 -0.17 -15.26
CA ASP A 165 4.33 0.27 -15.91
C ASP A 165 3.99 0.84 -17.31
N ASP A 166 3.49 2.11 -17.34
CA ASP A 166 3.09 2.81 -18.58
C ASP A 166 3.99 4.03 -18.85
N PRO A 167 5.20 3.82 -19.41
CA PRO A 167 6.13 4.93 -19.70
C PRO A 167 5.60 5.92 -20.73
N GLY A 168 4.65 5.49 -21.57
CA GLY A 168 4.00 6.33 -22.58
C GLY A 168 2.88 7.21 -22.03
N LYS A 169 2.47 7.01 -20.77
CA LYS A 169 1.34 7.72 -20.13
C LYS A 169 0.08 7.61 -20.99
N THR A 170 -0.24 6.39 -21.44
CA THR A 170 -1.28 6.13 -22.45
C THR A 170 -2.63 5.67 -21.85
N VAL A 171 -2.64 5.21 -20.58
CA VAL A 171 -3.83 4.64 -19.94
C VAL A 171 -4.61 5.68 -19.14
N ILE A 172 -3.99 6.26 -18.12
CA ILE A 172 -4.67 7.12 -17.13
C ILE A 172 -4.68 8.57 -17.57
N GLU A 173 -3.56 9.10 -18.01
CA GLU A 173 -3.38 10.51 -18.33
C GLU A 173 -4.33 11.02 -19.44
N PRO A 174 -4.61 10.25 -20.52
CA PRO A 174 -5.56 10.69 -21.55
C PRO A 174 -7.01 10.80 -21.06
N LEU A 175 -7.36 10.15 -19.95
CA LEU A 175 -8.70 10.21 -19.37
C LEU A 175 -9.07 11.62 -18.88
N VAL A 176 -8.09 12.48 -18.61
CA VAL A 176 -8.31 13.90 -18.28
C VAL A 176 -9.08 14.62 -19.38
N SER A 177 -8.94 14.19 -20.65
CA SER A 177 -9.60 14.79 -21.81
C SER A 177 -10.91 14.10 -22.21
N GLN A 178 -11.28 12.98 -21.54
CA GLN A 178 -12.53 12.27 -21.83
C GLN A 178 -13.75 12.97 -21.19
N PRO A 179 -14.96 12.75 -21.73
CA PRO A 179 -16.18 13.17 -21.07
C PRO A 179 -16.27 12.56 -19.66
N ARG A 180 -16.40 13.43 -18.66
CA ARG A 180 -16.45 13.05 -17.25
C ARG A 180 -17.29 14.04 -16.45
N GLU A 181 -17.78 13.60 -15.31
CA GLU A 181 -18.51 14.41 -14.35
C GLU A 181 -17.67 14.57 -13.08
N VAL A 182 -17.39 15.80 -12.66
CA VAL A 182 -16.73 16.06 -11.37
C VAL A 182 -17.74 15.77 -10.27
N ILE A 183 -17.42 14.79 -9.44
CA ILE A 183 -18.29 14.34 -8.34
C ILE A 183 -17.89 15.01 -7.03
N TYR A 184 -16.58 15.11 -6.79
CA TYR A 184 -16.06 15.79 -5.60
C TYR A 184 -14.79 16.58 -5.96
N ASP A 185 -14.64 17.70 -5.27
CA ASP A 185 -13.49 18.61 -5.37
C ASP A 185 -13.35 19.27 -3.99
N THR A 186 -12.42 18.78 -3.17
CA THR A 186 -12.38 19.11 -1.74
C THR A 186 -10.97 19.03 -1.17
N ASP A 187 -10.72 19.82 -0.14
CA ASP A 187 -9.58 19.59 0.74
C ASP A 187 -9.85 18.35 1.61
N LEU A 188 -8.78 17.70 2.04
CA LEU A 188 -8.81 16.55 2.93
C LEU A 188 -8.38 16.97 4.33
N MET A 189 -9.06 16.44 5.33
CA MET A 189 -8.76 16.76 6.74
C MET A 189 -7.35 16.36 7.13
N MET A 190 -6.86 16.94 8.24
CA MET A 190 -5.59 16.58 8.85
C MET A 190 -4.39 16.71 7.90
N ASP A 191 -4.33 17.83 7.18
CA ASP A 191 -3.28 18.15 6.22
C ASP A 191 -3.14 17.14 5.07
N GLY A 192 -4.23 16.42 4.78
CA GLY A 192 -4.29 15.44 3.71
C GLY A 192 -4.14 16.03 2.30
N GLY A 193 -4.07 17.35 2.14
CA GLY A 193 -4.01 18.03 0.84
C GLY A 193 -5.37 18.12 0.15
N HIS A 194 -5.39 18.05 -1.17
CA HIS A 194 -6.58 18.26 -2.00
C HIS A 194 -6.85 17.08 -2.92
N ILE A 195 -8.13 16.76 -3.15
CA ILE A 195 -8.55 15.68 -4.02
C ILE A 195 -9.72 16.10 -4.92
N THR A 196 -9.61 15.78 -6.21
CA THR A 196 -10.69 15.90 -7.18
C THR A 196 -11.01 14.52 -7.75
N GLY A 197 -12.28 14.10 -7.70
CA GLY A 197 -12.76 12.87 -8.33
C GLY A 197 -13.72 13.16 -9.45
N SER A 198 -13.45 12.58 -10.61
CA SER A 198 -14.29 12.73 -11.81
C SER A 198 -14.76 11.35 -12.29
N PHE A 199 -16.07 11.17 -12.36
CA PHE A 199 -16.67 9.92 -12.83
C PHE A 199 -16.60 9.81 -14.35
N ILE A 200 -16.12 8.66 -14.83
CA ILE A 200 -16.03 8.31 -16.24
C ILE A 200 -16.89 7.06 -16.46
N LYS A 201 -17.92 7.18 -17.29
CA LYS A 201 -18.77 6.05 -17.67
C LYS A 201 -18.00 5.00 -18.43
N ALA A 202 -18.39 3.74 -18.28
CA ALA A 202 -17.75 2.59 -18.92
C ALA A 202 -17.54 2.78 -20.44
N GLU A 203 -18.49 3.42 -21.13
CA GLU A 203 -18.42 3.66 -22.58
C GLU A 203 -17.28 4.60 -22.99
N ASN A 204 -16.80 5.47 -22.08
CA ASN A 204 -15.72 6.43 -22.32
C ASN A 204 -14.33 5.87 -21.96
N LEU A 205 -14.24 4.60 -21.50
CA LEU A 205 -13.01 3.93 -21.11
C LEU A 205 -12.37 3.10 -22.23
N LYS A 206 -12.94 3.13 -23.44
CA LYS A 206 -12.45 2.34 -24.58
C LYS A 206 -10.97 2.61 -24.89
N GLY A 207 -10.55 3.87 -24.91
CA GLY A 207 -9.16 4.24 -25.17
C GLY A 207 -8.19 3.68 -24.12
N ALA A 208 -8.59 3.72 -22.84
CA ALA A 208 -7.79 3.14 -21.77
C ALA A 208 -7.66 1.61 -21.90
N GLN A 209 -8.73 0.92 -22.31
CA GLN A 209 -8.69 -0.52 -22.55
C GLN A 209 -7.77 -0.87 -23.73
N GLU A 210 -7.82 -0.12 -24.82
CA GLU A 210 -6.93 -0.30 -25.97
C GLU A 210 -5.46 -0.09 -25.56
N ALA A 211 -5.17 0.94 -24.76
CA ALA A 211 -3.85 1.21 -24.23
C ALA A 211 -3.35 0.08 -23.31
N LEU A 212 -4.22 -0.42 -22.40
CA LEU A 212 -3.89 -1.59 -21.57
C LEU A 212 -3.57 -2.84 -22.40
N SER A 213 -4.25 -3.03 -23.55
CA SER A 213 -3.92 -4.16 -24.44
C SER A 213 -2.51 -4.04 -25.00
N VAL A 214 -2.11 -2.84 -25.41
CA VAL A 214 -0.75 -2.58 -25.90
C VAL A 214 0.29 -2.81 -24.80
N LEU A 215 0.03 -2.30 -23.59
CA LEU A 215 0.91 -2.52 -22.44
C LEU A 215 1.03 -4.01 -22.07
N TYR A 216 -0.08 -4.75 -22.15
CA TYR A 216 -0.06 -6.18 -21.86
C TYR A 216 0.82 -6.93 -22.86
N ASP A 217 0.67 -6.63 -24.14
CA ASP A 217 1.48 -7.27 -25.19
C ASP A 217 2.97 -6.93 -25.03
N GLN A 218 3.32 -5.68 -24.64
CA GLN A 218 4.69 -5.28 -24.30
C GLN A 218 5.23 -5.99 -23.04
N ALA A 219 4.39 -6.17 -22.01
CA ALA A 219 4.77 -6.90 -20.81
C ALA A 219 5.00 -8.39 -21.11
N GLU A 220 4.20 -9.00 -21.99
CA GLU A 220 4.38 -10.37 -22.44
C GLU A 220 5.68 -10.54 -23.23
N GLU A 221 6.04 -9.57 -24.08
CA GLU A 221 7.33 -9.56 -24.78
C GLU A 221 8.50 -9.42 -23.79
N LYS A 222 8.36 -8.55 -22.78
CA LYS A 222 9.41 -8.25 -21.79
C LYS A 222 9.66 -9.40 -20.81
N TYR A 223 8.60 -10.04 -20.31
CA TYR A 223 8.67 -11.02 -19.22
C TYR A 223 8.41 -12.47 -19.66
N GLY A 224 7.89 -12.68 -20.85
CA GLY A 224 7.54 -13.98 -21.42
C GLY A 224 6.08 -14.39 -21.15
N ALA A 225 5.50 -15.15 -22.07
CA ALA A 225 4.15 -15.68 -21.95
C ALA A 225 4.00 -16.53 -20.68
N GLY A 226 2.96 -16.29 -19.90
CA GLY A 226 2.70 -16.96 -18.62
C GLY A 226 3.54 -16.46 -17.44
N HIS A 227 4.42 -15.46 -17.63
CA HIS A 227 5.22 -14.83 -16.58
C HIS A 227 4.99 -13.33 -16.48
N VAL A 228 3.96 -12.82 -17.14
CA VAL A 228 3.62 -11.39 -17.17
C VAL A 228 3.38 -10.87 -15.77
N ILE A 229 4.16 -9.88 -15.34
CA ILE A 229 3.79 -8.98 -14.26
C ILE A 229 3.17 -7.75 -14.91
N PHE A 230 1.87 -7.59 -14.75
CA PHE A 230 1.13 -6.50 -15.36
C PHE A 230 0.82 -5.37 -14.39
N GLN A 231 0.64 -5.75 -13.13
CA GLN A 231 0.32 -4.86 -12.02
C GLN A 231 1.17 -5.24 -10.80
N ALA A 232 1.60 -4.24 -10.05
CA ALA A 232 2.36 -4.42 -8.81
C ALA A 232 1.69 -3.63 -7.68
N MET A 233 1.65 -4.20 -6.48
CA MET A 233 1.12 -3.48 -5.32
C MET A 233 1.98 -2.25 -5.02
N GLY A 234 1.35 -1.09 -4.93
CA GLY A 234 1.98 0.14 -4.46
C GLY A 234 1.80 0.32 -2.96
N ASP A 235 0.55 0.16 -2.50
CA ASP A 235 0.19 0.23 -1.07
C ASP A 235 -1.01 -0.68 -0.78
N GLY A 236 -1.23 -1.03 0.49
CA GLY A 236 -2.35 -1.86 0.90
C GLY A 236 -2.13 -3.37 0.67
N ASN A 237 -0.88 -3.88 0.68
CA ASN A 237 -0.56 -5.31 0.51
C ASN A 237 -1.40 -6.22 1.42
N HIS A 238 -1.51 -5.90 2.73
CA HIS A 238 -2.30 -6.70 3.67
C HIS A 238 -3.80 -6.62 3.40
N SER A 239 -4.30 -5.48 2.93
CA SER A 239 -5.71 -5.29 2.58
C SER A 239 -6.13 -6.11 1.37
N LEU A 240 -5.31 -6.12 0.29
CA LEU A 240 -5.61 -6.96 -0.87
C LEU A 240 -5.45 -8.45 -0.55
N ALA A 241 -4.44 -8.83 0.24
CA ALA A 241 -4.27 -10.21 0.73
C ALA A 241 -5.46 -10.67 1.59
N THR A 242 -6.01 -9.77 2.42
CA THR A 242 -7.23 -10.05 3.19
C THR A 242 -8.44 -10.22 2.28
N ALA A 243 -8.60 -9.37 1.26
CA ALA A 243 -9.67 -9.49 0.26
C ALA A 243 -9.57 -10.83 -0.48
N LYS A 244 -8.37 -11.22 -0.94
CA LYS A 244 -8.10 -12.52 -1.57
C LYS A 244 -8.47 -13.67 -0.64
N THR A 245 -8.04 -13.63 0.61
CA THR A 245 -8.33 -14.70 1.59
C THR A 245 -9.83 -14.80 1.88
N ALA A 246 -10.53 -13.67 2.02
CA ALA A 246 -11.99 -13.65 2.17
C ALA A 246 -12.67 -14.26 0.95
N TRP A 247 -12.27 -13.89 -0.26
CA TRP A 247 -12.77 -14.45 -1.49
C TRP A 247 -12.56 -15.99 -1.58
N GLU A 248 -11.35 -16.46 -1.30
CA GLU A 248 -11.06 -17.90 -1.30
C GLU A 248 -11.90 -18.69 -0.27
N ASN A 249 -12.30 -18.06 0.83
CA ASN A 249 -13.19 -18.69 1.80
C ASN A 249 -14.64 -18.75 1.27
N ILE A 250 -15.14 -17.68 0.67
CA ILE A 250 -16.46 -17.61 0.06
C ILE A 250 -16.56 -18.59 -1.11
N LYS A 251 -15.57 -18.59 -1.99
CA LYS A 251 -15.48 -19.42 -3.20
C LYS A 251 -15.68 -20.91 -2.92
N LYS A 252 -15.20 -21.41 -1.77
CA LYS A 252 -15.37 -22.82 -1.36
C LYS A 252 -16.82 -23.25 -1.20
N THR A 253 -17.73 -22.31 -1.04
CA THR A 253 -19.17 -22.56 -0.80
C THR A 253 -20.03 -22.34 -2.05
N LEU A 254 -19.43 -21.91 -3.16
CA LEU A 254 -20.11 -21.51 -4.39
C LEU A 254 -20.03 -22.58 -5.49
N SER A 255 -21.05 -22.62 -6.35
CA SER A 255 -20.99 -23.34 -7.62
C SER A 255 -20.10 -22.60 -8.64
N PRO A 256 -19.63 -23.28 -9.70
CA PRO A 256 -18.84 -22.62 -10.75
C PRO A 256 -19.53 -21.41 -11.39
N GLU A 257 -20.85 -21.50 -11.59
CA GLU A 257 -21.64 -20.41 -12.19
C GLU A 257 -21.77 -19.22 -11.23
N GLU A 258 -21.81 -19.47 -9.92
CA GLU A 258 -21.88 -18.41 -8.91
C GLU A 258 -20.54 -17.68 -8.73
N ILE A 259 -19.42 -18.36 -8.98
CA ILE A 259 -18.07 -17.80 -8.86
C ILE A 259 -17.85 -16.64 -9.85
N GLU A 260 -18.29 -16.81 -11.11
CA GLU A 260 -17.99 -15.88 -12.19
C GLU A 260 -18.57 -14.49 -11.96
N GLY A 261 -19.77 -14.39 -11.44
CA GLY A 261 -20.46 -13.11 -11.21
C GLY A 261 -20.47 -12.64 -9.76
N HIS A 262 -19.73 -13.30 -8.86
CA HIS A 262 -19.80 -12.96 -7.44
C HIS A 262 -19.08 -11.63 -7.12
N PRO A 263 -19.74 -10.67 -6.46
CA PRO A 263 -19.14 -9.37 -6.21
C PRO A 263 -17.87 -9.43 -5.35
N ALA A 264 -17.75 -10.35 -4.40
CA ALA A 264 -16.56 -10.53 -3.58
C ALA A 264 -15.34 -11.07 -4.36
N ARG A 265 -15.50 -11.53 -5.61
CA ARG A 265 -14.38 -11.90 -6.49
C ARG A 265 -13.48 -10.72 -6.82
N TYR A 266 -14.02 -9.51 -6.77
CA TYR A 266 -13.32 -8.31 -7.11
C TYR A 266 -12.99 -7.48 -5.87
N ALA A 267 -11.94 -6.67 -5.94
CA ALA A 267 -11.60 -5.71 -4.90
C ALA A 267 -11.43 -4.32 -5.51
N LEU A 268 -12.09 -3.31 -4.92
CA LEU A 268 -11.94 -1.93 -5.35
C LEU A 268 -10.54 -1.43 -5.01
N CYS A 269 -9.86 -0.82 -5.98
CA CYS A 269 -8.51 -0.28 -5.85
C CYS A 269 -8.37 1.01 -6.67
N GLU A 270 -7.30 1.74 -6.44
CA GLU A 270 -6.86 2.81 -7.31
C GLU A 270 -5.61 2.35 -8.07
N ILE A 271 -5.67 2.34 -9.40
CA ILE A 271 -4.48 2.11 -10.21
C ILE A 271 -3.80 3.44 -10.51
N GLU A 272 -2.48 3.45 -10.41
CA GLU A 272 -1.62 4.61 -10.66
C GLU A 272 -0.48 4.22 -11.61
N ASN A 273 0.00 5.18 -12.38
CA ASN A 273 1.13 4.95 -13.28
C ASN A 273 2.44 5.22 -12.53
N ILE A 274 3.34 4.23 -12.44
CA ILE A 274 4.64 4.40 -11.77
C ILE A 274 5.48 5.53 -12.38
N HIS A 275 5.19 5.90 -13.65
CA HIS A 275 5.83 7.02 -14.36
C HIS A 275 5.19 8.38 -14.09
N ASP A 276 4.14 8.44 -13.25
CA ASP A 276 3.61 9.74 -12.77
C ASP A 276 4.65 10.41 -11.86
N ASP A 277 4.93 11.70 -12.14
CA ASP A 277 5.94 12.48 -11.40
C ASP A 277 5.51 12.75 -9.94
N GLY A 278 4.19 12.67 -9.66
CA GLY A 278 3.65 12.78 -8.32
C GLY A 278 3.87 11.55 -7.45
N ILE A 279 4.30 10.41 -8.04
CA ILE A 279 4.61 9.20 -7.28
C ILE A 279 6.08 9.21 -6.88
N VAL A 280 6.31 9.20 -5.58
CA VAL A 280 7.64 9.13 -4.97
C VAL A 280 7.71 7.92 -4.04
N PHE A 281 8.80 7.20 -4.12
CA PHE A 281 9.12 6.13 -3.18
C PHE A 281 10.00 6.68 -2.07
N GLU A 282 9.44 6.76 -0.87
CA GLU A 282 10.17 7.19 0.30
C GLU A 282 10.86 5.99 0.97
N PRO A 283 12.10 6.15 1.44
CA PRO A 283 12.80 5.08 2.13
C PRO A 283 12.16 4.84 3.51
N ILE A 284 12.10 3.58 3.89
CA ILE A 284 11.73 3.22 5.26
C ILE A 284 13.02 2.80 5.97
N HIS A 285 13.37 3.52 7.01
CA HIS A 285 14.57 3.30 7.81
C HIS A 285 14.32 2.26 8.92
N ARG A 286 15.36 1.86 9.62
CA ARG A 286 15.27 0.89 10.73
C ARG A 286 15.85 1.49 11.98
N VAL A 287 15.16 1.27 13.10
CA VAL A 287 15.74 1.45 14.44
C VAL A 287 15.65 0.13 15.17
N ILE A 288 16.75 -0.31 15.75
CA ILE A 288 16.80 -1.48 16.63
C ILE A 288 17.09 -1.06 18.06
N PHE A 289 16.50 -1.80 18.98
CA PHE A 289 16.55 -1.53 20.40
C PHE A 289 17.37 -2.62 21.09
N ALA A 290 18.37 -2.19 21.90
CA ALA A 290 19.22 -3.11 22.63
C ALA A 290 18.53 -3.69 23.86
N LYS A 291 18.98 -4.85 24.28
CA LYS A 291 18.74 -5.37 25.63
C LYS A 291 19.30 -4.45 26.69
N LYS A 292 18.74 -4.56 27.88
CA LYS A 292 19.29 -3.87 29.07
C LYS A 292 20.77 -4.21 29.24
N GLY A 293 21.62 -3.19 29.20
CA GLY A 293 23.07 -3.29 29.37
C GLY A 293 23.88 -3.43 28.07
N GLN A 294 23.24 -3.49 26.88
CA GLN A 294 23.93 -3.36 25.59
C GLN A 294 23.90 -1.91 25.11
N SER A 295 24.94 -1.49 24.41
CA SER A 295 24.99 -0.19 23.75
C SER A 295 24.48 -0.27 22.31
N GLY A 296 24.08 0.88 21.72
CA GLY A 296 23.77 0.94 20.30
C GLY A 296 24.93 0.52 19.42
N MET A 297 26.19 0.79 19.82
CA MET A 297 27.37 0.34 19.07
C MET A 297 27.57 -1.19 19.10
N ASP A 298 27.16 -1.87 20.17
CA ASP A 298 27.20 -3.35 20.20
C ASP A 298 26.24 -3.92 19.13
N LEU A 299 25.07 -3.28 18.94
CA LEU A 299 24.14 -3.65 17.89
C LEU A 299 24.72 -3.40 16.49
N VAL A 300 25.34 -2.23 16.27
CA VAL A 300 25.99 -1.88 14.99
C VAL A 300 27.08 -2.88 14.67
N ASN A 301 27.97 -3.21 15.64
CA ASN A 301 29.03 -4.17 15.44
C ASN A 301 28.47 -5.57 15.10
N LYS A 302 27.41 -6.02 15.78
CA LYS A 302 26.73 -7.29 15.47
C LYS A 302 26.13 -7.28 14.04
N VAL A 303 25.55 -6.15 13.59
CA VAL A 303 25.06 -5.99 12.21
C VAL A 303 26.22 -6.13 11.21
N VAL A 304 27.36 -5.47 11.45
CA VAL A 304 28.55 -5.56 10.59
C VAL A 304 29.06 -6.99 10.51
N ASP A 305 29.18 -7.69 11.65
CA ASP A 305 29.65 -9.08 11.70
C ASP A 305 28.73 -10.02 10.88
N LEU A 306 27.40 -9.83 11.00
CA LEU A 306 26.43 -10.63 10.25
C LEU A 306 26.43 -10.26 8.75
N LEU A 307 26.54 -8.98 8.41
CA LEU A 307 26.68 -8.54 7.03
C LEU A 307 27.94 -9.14 6.40
N GLY A 308 29.08 -9.10 7.10
CA GLY A 308 30.32 -9.73 6.68
C GLY A 308 30.23 -11.24 6.46
N LYS A 309 29.31 -11.89 7.16
CA LYS A 309 29.08 -13.34 7.05
C LYS A 309 28.13 -13.71 5.90
N PHE A 310 27.13 -12.87 5.61
CA PHE A 310 26.02 -13.25 4.73
C PHE A 310 25.89 -12.40 3.47
N ASN A 311 26.57 -11.25 3.36
CA ASN A 311 26.29 -10.30 2.29
C ASN A 311 27.54 -9.71 1.59
N GLY A 312 28.75 -10.09 1.98
CA GLY A 312 29.99 -9.55 1.42
C GLY A 312 30.89 -8.95 2.49
N LYS A 313 31.98 -8.30 2.09
CA LYS A 313 32.94 -7.71 3.03
C LYS A 313 32.35 -6.44 3.67
N ALA A 314 31.93 -6.50 4.91
CA ALA A 314 31.33 -5.39 5.66
C ALA A 314 32.30 -4.82 6.70
N TYR A 315 32.32 -3.49 6.83
CA TYR A 315 33.12 -2.77 7.82
C TYR A 315 32.55 -1.40 8.16
N LEU A 316 32.96 -0.83 9.29
CA LEU A 316 32.62 0.54 9.70
C LEU A 316 33.56 1.55 9.04
N ALA A 317 32.98 2.68 8.67
CA ALA A 317 33.69 3.82 8.15
C ALA A 317 33.13 5.15 8.71
N ASP A 318 33.94 6.19 8.64
CA ASP A 318 33.48 7.54 8.96
C ASP A 318 32.37 7.97 7.99
N ALA A 319 31.47 8.85 8.43
CA ALA A 319 30.32 9.24 7.65
C ALA A 319 30.68 9.86 6.28
N ASP A 320 31.82 10.53 6.20
CA ASP A 320 32.36 11.19 5.00
C ASP A 320 33.37 10.33 4.20
N ALA A 321 33.71 9.13 4.66
CA ALA A 321 34.61 8.23 3.96
C ALA A 321 34.09 7.85 2.56
N ALA A 322 34.95 7.83 1.55
CA ALA A 322 34.55 7.37 0.23
C ALA A 322 34.37 5.85 0.22
N ALA A 323 33.27 5.37 -0.36
CA ALA A 323 33.05 3.95 -0.58
C ALA A 323 33.64 3.51 -1.93
N PRO A 324 34.08 2.25 -2.06
CA PRO A 324 34.43 1.66 -3.34
C PRO A 324 33.25 1.68 -4.33
N GLU A 325 33.53 1.70 -5.61
CA GLU A 325 32.51 1.62 -6.66
C GLU A 325 31.72 0.31 -6.54
N GLY A 326 30.39 0.40 -6.53
CA GLY A 326 29.47 -0.74 -6.39
C GLY A 326 29.27 -1.25 -4.97
N ALA A 327 29.95 -0.68 -3.98
CA ALA A 327 29.69 -1.00 -2.57
C ALA A 327 28.37 -0.40 -2.09
N PHE A 328 27.70 -1.09 -1.14
CA PHE A 328 26.58 -0.51 -0.42
C PHE A 328 27.04 0.37 0.74
N GLU A 329 26.32 1.44 0.98
CA GLU A 329 26.52 2.35 2.10
C GLU A 329 25.26 2.42 2.96
N ILE A 330 25.40 2.09 4.23
CA ILE A 330 24.29 2.17 5.20
C ILE A 330 24.72 3.10 6.34
N PRO A 331 24.33 4.38 6.31
CA PRO A 331 24.56 5.30 7.41
C PRO A 331 23.88 4.79 8.69
N TYR A 332 24.56 4.96 9.82
CA TYR A 332 24.01 4.62 11.14
C TYR A 332 24.18 5.77 12.14
N ILE A 333 23.34 5.77 13.16
CA ILE A 333 23.41 6.64 14.33
C ILE A 333 23.14 5.87 15.61
N THR A 334 23.89 6.20 16.67
CA THR A 334 23.73 5.69 18.02
C THR A 334 23.94 6.81 19.03
N GLY A 335 23.70 6.58 20.32
CA GLY A 335 24.05 7.51 21.39
C GLY A 335 25.56 7.82 21.51
N ALA A 336 26.42 6.95 20.97
CA ALA A 336 27.87 7.13 20.95
C ALA A 336 28.41 7.89 19.74
N GLY A 337 27.58 8.15 18.71
CA GLY A 337 27.97 8.83 17.49
C GLY A 337 27.35 8.20 16.23
N CYS A 338 27.79 8.68 15.08
CA CYS A 338 27.32 8.25 13.76
C CYS A 338 28.49 7.84 12.86
N GLY A 339 28.19 7.10 11.83
CA GLY A 339 29.10 6.65 10.78
C GLY A 339 28.33 5.93 9.69
N LYS A 340 29.02 5.12 8.92
CA LYS A 340 28.37 4.26 7.93
C LYS A 340 28.97 2.85 7.92
N ILE A 341 28.15 1.88 7.50
CA ILE A 341 28.59 0.54 7.16
C ILE A 341 28.80 0.52 5.65
N ILE A 342 29.97 0.04 5.24
CA ILE A 342 30.28 -0.21 3.83
C ILE A 342 30.23 -1.73 3.61
N ILE A 343 29.61 -2.17 2.53
CA ILE A 343 29.56 -3.58 2.11
C ILE A 343 30.13 -3.67 0.71
N GLU A 344 31.36 -4.17 0.58
CA GLU A 344 32.00 -4.47 -0.71
C GLU A 344 31.47 -5.80 -1.25
N ASP A 345 31.29 -5.87 -2.57
CA ASP A 345 30.81 -7.05 -3.29
C ASP A 345 29.50 -7.64 -2.69
N PRO A 346 28.45 -6.83 -2.53
CA PRO A 346 27.23 -7.27 -1.86
C PRO A 346 26.52 -8.38 -2.66
N GLU A 347 26.12 -9.46 -1.96
CA GLU A 347 25.35 -10.55 -2.57
C GLU A 347 23.87 -10.13 -2.86
N ASN A 348 23.34 -9.22 -2.06
CA ASN A 348 22.01 -8.65 -2.28
C ASN A 348 22.02 -7.58 -3.36
N LYS A 349 20.89 -7.39 -4.03
CA LYS A 349 20.73 -6.36 -5.05
C LYS A 349 20.37 -4.97 -4.48
N LEU A 350 19.95 -4.90 -3.21
CA LEU A 350 19.49 -3.70 -2.52
C LEU A 350 20.04 -3.67 -1.09
N GLU A 351 20.42 -2.49 -0.61
CA GLU A 351 20.88 -2.26 0.77
C GLU A 351 19.84 -2.71 1.80
N VAL A 352 18.57 -2.42 1.52
CA VAL A 352 17.45 -2.85 2.38
C VAL A 352 17.38 -4.37 2.52
N GLY A 353 17.69 -5.11 1.47
CA GLY A 353 17.72 -6.57 1.48
C GLY A 353 18.84 -7.11 2.36
N ALA A 354 20.04 -6.56 2.19
CA ALA A 354 21.20 -6.92 2.99
C ALA A 354 20.94 -6.65 4.49
N LEU A 355 20.49 -5.43 4.82
CA LEU A 355 20.23 -5.04 6.22
C LEU A 355 19.07 -5.86 6.82
N GLN A 356 17.92 -5.95 6.14
CA GLN A 356 16.75 -6.67 6.68
C GLN A 356 17.04 -8.14 6.96
N HIS A 357 17.81 -8.79 6.09
CA HIS A 357 18.22 -10.19 6.29
C HIS A 357 18.93 -10.40 7.64
N VAL A 358 19.92 -9.56 7.94
CA VAL A 358 20.69 -9.70 9.18
C VAL A 358 19.90 -9.24 10.42
N LEU A 359 19.05 -8.24 10.28
CA LEU A 359 18.15 -7.81 11.36
C LEU A 359 17.14 -8.91 11.72
N ASP A 360 16.60 -9.63 10.73
CA ASP A 360 15.71 -10.77 10.97
C ASP A 360 16.42 -11.92 11.70
N ILE A 361 17.68 -12.15 11.41
CA ILE A 361 18.51 -13.11 12.17
C ILE A 361 18.65 -12.64 13.62
N MET A 362 18.98 -11.35 13.84
CA MET A 362 19.16 -10.82 15.19
C MET A 362 17.90 -10.96 16.05
N VAL A 363 16.74 -10.59 15.52
CA VAL A 363 15.45 -10.70 16.25
C VAL A 363 15.08 -12.17 16.51
N LYS A 364 15.38 -13.07 15.57
CA LYS A 364 15.11 -14.49 15.74
C LYS A 364 15.99 -15.14 16.83
N GLU A 365 17.27 -14.74 16.89
CA GLU A 365 18.22 -15.24 17.88
C GLU A 365 18.01 -14.62 19.27
N ASP A 366 17.52 -13.38 19.29
CA ASP A 366 17.40 -12.57 20.49
C ASP A 366 15.99 -11.97 20.60
N LYS A 367 15.14 -12.62 21.40
CA LYS A 367 13.74 -12.20 21.61
C LYS A 367 13.56 -10.82 22.27
N ASP A 368 14.61 -10.27 22.85
CA ASP A 368 14.58 -8.94 23.47
C ASP A 368 15.15 -7.86 22.54
N CYS A 369 15.57 -8.23 21.33
CA CYS A 369 15.91 -7.30 20.26
C CYS A 369 14.65 -7.02 19.44
N ASP A 370 14.27 -5.76 19.31
CA ASP A 370 13.11 -5.34 18.55
C ASP A 370 13.52 -4.40 17.41
N ILE A 371 12.72 -4.37 16.35
CA ILE A 371 12.93 -3.53 15.18
C ILE A 371 11.70 -2.64 14.98
N ASP A 372 11.94 -1.34 14.83
CA ASP A 372 10.93 -0.40 14.35
C ASP A 372 11.28 0.13 12.95
N TYR A 373 10.24 0.44 12.17
CA TYR A 373 10.31 0.91 10.80
C TYR A 373 9.92 2.37 10.75
N ILE A 374 10.88 3.23 10.48
CA ILE A 374 10.75 4.67 10.70
C ILE A 374 10.77 5.43 9.38
N HIS A 375 9.82 6.32 9.20
CA HIS A 375 9.80 7.29 8.12
C HIS A 375 10.57 8.56 8.50
N GLY A 376 11.36 9.06 7.56
CA GLY A 376 12.12 10.30 7.70
C GLY A 376 13.40 10.17 8.55
N THR A 377 14.48 10.76 8.05
CA THR A 377 15.81 10.72 8.67
C THR A 377 15.87 11.44 10.02
N GLU A 378 15.07 12.50 10.19
CA GLU A 378 15.01 13.24 11.46
C GLU A 378 14.49 12.35 12.60
N ALA A 379 13.44 11.59 12.34
CA ALA A 379 12.88 10.64 13.31
C ALA A 379 13.89 9.54 13.67
N VAL A 380 14.59 8.97 12.68
CA VAL A 380 15.65 7.98 12.92
C VAL A 380 16.77 8.56 13.76
N ASN A 381 17.22 9.76 13.46
CA ASN A 381 18.26 10.43 14.23
C ASN A 381 17.84 10.63 15.69
N ARG A 382 16.62 11.10 15.92
CA ARG A 382 16.08 11.34 17.27
C ARG A 382 15.92 10.05 18.09
N ILE A 383 15.48 8.94 17.45
CA ILE A 383 15.22 7.69 18.16
C ILE A 383 16.51 6.85 18.25
N GLY A 384 17.29 6.76 17.17
CA GLY A 384 18.52 5.98 17.09
C GLY A 384 19.64 6.53 18.00
N SER A 385 19.68 7.84 18.27
CA SER A 385 20.66 8.45 19.19
C SER A 385 20.38 8.22 20.67
N ARG A 386 19.27 7.59 21.03
CA ARG A 386 19.01 7.25 22.44
C ARG A 386 19.89 6.08 22.89
N ASP A 387 20.21 6.07 24.21
CA ASP A 387 20.97 4.96 24.80
C ASP A 387 20.33 3.60 24.49
N GLY A 388 21.16 2.64 24.07
CA GLY A 388 20.75 1.30 23.73
C GLY A 388 20.12 1.16 22.33
N ASN A 389 19.94 2.24 21.57
CA ASN A 389 19.37 2.19 20.24
C ASN A 389 20.44 2.31 19.14
N ALA A 390 20.13 1.77 17.96
CA ALA A 390 20.86 2.01 16.74
C ALA A 390 19.88 2.28 15.57
N GLY A 391 20.02 3.44 14.93
CA GLY A 391 19.28 3.81 13.74
C GLY A 391 20.10 3.53 12.48
N PHE A 392 19.47 2.97 11.45
CA PHE A 392 20.06 2.71 10.14
C PHE A 392 19.25 3.42 9.06
N MET A 393 19.93 4.23 8.26
CA MET A 393 19.31 4.97 7.17
C MET A 393 19.52 4.22 5.86
N LEU A 394 18.47 4.09 5.07
CA LEU A 394 18.47 3.41 3.79
C LEU A 394 18.23 4.40 2.67
N PRO A 395 18.81 4.20 1.47
CA PRO A 395 18.49 5.00 0.31
C PRO A 395 17.06 4.73 -0.17
N ALA A 396 16.47 5.71 -0.86
CA ALA A 396 15.22 5.50 -1.57
C ALA A 396 15.44 4.54 -2.74
N MET A 397 14.54 3.59 -2.91
CA MET A 397 14.55 2.70 -4.07
C MET A 397 14.16 3.49 -5.32
N ASP A 398 14.88 3.30 -6.43
CA ASP A 398 14.41 3.78 -7.72
C ASP A 398 13.10 3.07 -8.10
N LYS A 399 12.01 3.85 -8.20
CA LYS A 399 10.68 3.33 -8.49
C LYS A 399 10.61 2.50 -9.78
N PHE A 400 11.42 2.83 -10.79
CA PHE A 400 11.47 2.09 -12.06
C PHE A 400 12.08 0.69 -11.94
N MET A 401 12.75 0.42 -10.84
CA MET A 401 13.27 -0.92 -10.55
C MET A 401 12.21 -1.85 -9.93
N LEU A 402 11.02 -1.35 -9.58
CA LEU A 402 9.99 -2.16 -8.91
C LEU A 402 9.57 -3.38 -9.74
N PHE A 403 9.09 -3.17 -10.96
CA PHE A 403 8.62 -4.25 -11.83
C PHE A 403 9.72 -5.26 -12.17
N PRO A 404 10.94 -4.83 -12.59
CA PRO A 404 12.06 -5.75 -12.80
C PRO A 404 12.44 -6.56 -11.57
N ALA A 405 12.47 -5.94 -10.39
CA ALA A 405 12.83 -6.62 -9.15
C ALA A 405 11.79 -7.66 -8.74
N VAL A 406 10.49 -7.31 -8.79
CA VAL A 406 9.40 -8.26 -8.47
C VAL A 406 9.32 -9.39 -9.49
N ALA A 407 9.59 -9.11 -10.79
CA ALA A 407 9.65 -10.15 -11.80
C ALA A 407 10.78 -11.16 -11.55
N ALA A 408 11.95 -10.67 -11.14
CA ALA A 408 13.15 -11.50 -10.94
C ALA A 408 13.12 -12.26 -9.59
N ASP A 409 12.73 -11.59 -8.51
CA ASP A 409 12.93 -12.08 -7.14
C ASP A 409 11.61 -12.50 -6.47
N GLY A 410 10.47 -12.25 -7.13
CA GLY A 410 9.12 -12.62 -6.69
C GLY A 410 8.52 -11.68 -5.65
N ALA A 411 9.31 -11.06 -4.79
CA ALA A 411 8.91 -10.01 -3.85
C ALA A 411 10.15 -9.31 -3.29
N LEU A 412 10.01 -8.03 -2.98
CA LEU A 412 11.03 -7.25 -2.28
C LEU A 412 11.07 -7.61 -0.79
N PRO A 413 12.15 -7.30 -0.09
CA PRO A 413 12.18 -7.31 1.36
C PRO A 413 11.04 -6.46 1.93
N ARG A 414 10.49 -6.86 3.08
CA ARG A 414 9.41 -6.09 3.72
C ARG A 414 9.85 -4.66 4.03
N LYS A 415 8.92 -3.74 3.85
CA LYS A 415 9.16 -2.32 4.14
C LYS A 415 10.37 -1.74 3.37
N THR A 416 10.47 -2.07 2.08
CA THR A 416 11.50 -1.52 1.20
C THR A 416 11.22 -0.06 0.87
N PHE A 417 9.97 0.29 0.61
CA PHE A 417 9.57 1.66 0.30
C PHE A 417 8.18 1.97 0.86
N SER A 418 7.85 3.24 0.94
CA SER A 418 6.51 3.75 1.12
C SER A 418 6.14 4.67 -0.03
N MET A 419 4.90 4.59 -0.50
CA MET A 419 4.35 5.57 -1.43
C MET A 419 3.86 6.79 -0.64
N GLY A 420 4.70 7.81 -0.53
CA GLY A 420 4.44 9.02 0.24
C GLY A 420 4.39 8.81 1.75
N GLU A 421 4.19 9.92 2.47
CA GLU A 421 4.05 9.98 3.93
C GLU A 421 2.62 9.60 4.37
N ALA A 422 2.37 9.50 5.69
CA ALA A 422 1.10 9.04 6.25
C ALA A 422 -0.11 9.90 5.82
N ASN A 423 0.04 11.22 5.73
CA ASN A 423 -0.99 12.14 5.27
C ASN A 423 -1.23 12.10 3.75
N GLU A 424 -0.27 11.57 2.97
CA GLU A 424 -0.40 11.36 1.52
C GLU A 424 -1.11 10.05 1.17
N LYS A 425 -1.36 9.17 2.14
CA LYS A 425 -2.05 7.89 1.93
C LYS A 425 -3.47 8.10 1.43
N ARG A 426 -4.04 7.05 0.84
CA ARG A 426 -5.38 7.13 0.30
C ARG A 426 -6.40 7.42 1.40
N TYR A 427 -7.34 8.32 1.08
CA TYR A 427 -8.54 8.57 1.87
C TYR A 427 -9.69 7.75 1.32
N TYR A 428 -10.52 7.21 2.20
CA TYR A 428 -11.73 6.50 1.81
C TYR A 428 -12.78 7.48 1.31
N ILE A 429 -13.28 7.28 0.10
CA ILE A 429 -14.37 8.08 -0.49
C ILE A 429 -15.39 7.16 -1.15
N GLU A 430 -14.94 6.35 -2.10
CA GLU A 430 -15.75 5.41 -2.83
C GLU A 430 -15.95 4.12 -2.03
N ALA A 431 -17.09 3.50 -2.23
CA ALA A 431 -17.39 2.17 -1.74
C ALA A 431 -17.86 1.27 -2.87
N ARG A 432 -17.90 -0.04 -2.63
CA ARG A 432 -18.47 -1.03 -3.53
C ARG A 432 -19.18 -2.13 -2.74
N TYR A 433 -20.29 -2.60 -3.27
CA TYR A 433 -21.01 -3.73 -2.71
C TYR A 433 -20.25 -5.04 -2.93
N ILE A 434 -20.08 -5.86 -1.89
CA ILE A 434 -19.35 -7.15 -1.92
C ILE A 434 -20.18 -8.32 -1.42
N ALA A 435 -21.31 -8.09 -0.78
CA ALA A 435 -22.26 -9.14 -0.40
C ALA A 435 -23.05 -9.61 -1.64
N LYS A 436 -23.70 -10.78 -1.52
CA LYS A 436 -24.56 -11.32 -2.56
C LYS A 436 -26.01 -10.89 -2.33
#